data_a6941596a011b50387ad149c921a9078
#
_entry.id   a6941596a011b50387ad149c921a9078
#
_cell.length_a   1.000
_cell.length_b   1.000
_cell.length_c   1.000
_cell.angle_alpha   90.00
_cell.angle_beta   90.00
_cell.angle_gamma   90.00
#
_symmetry.space_group_name_H-M   'P 1'
#
loop_
_entity.id
_entity.type
_entity.pdbx_description
1 polymer ?
#
loop_
_entity_poly.entity_id
_entity_poly.type
_entity_poly.pdbx_seq_one_letter_code
_entity_poly.pdbx_strand_id
1 'polypeptide(L)'
;SVTLMVSESTESLKSIVEKNSVEELLGPEMEKLPWEAVIKGRITKDMIEEISKIKGEPDWMRRLRLRALEMFEKLPEPKWLPIKEEIDLESLVLYAKPSVEKAGSWDDVPKEIRKYYEALGMPELEARVLAGLLGQFDSEVVYLHVKKYLEEKGAVVTTMDDAIKRYPDLVKQYFARVFPPGEHKFAALHVALWSGGTFVYVRPGVKLDMPIESFFMIGSSGEGQFEHSLIVADEGAS
;
A
#
# COMPACT_ATOMS: atom_id res chain seq x y z
N SER A 1 27.58 0.32 13.35
CA SER A 1 27.81 0.03 11.93
C SER A 1 26.54 0.01 11.05
N VAL A 2 25.38 0.15 11.63
CA VAL A 2 24.10 0.19 10.87
C VAL A 2 23.92 1.52 10.12
N THR A 3 24.51 2.60 10.63
CA THR A 3 24.39 3.95 10.01
C THR A 3 25.10 4.05 8.65
N LEU A 4 26.15 3.28 8.41
CA LEU A 4 26.88 3.26 7.14
C LEU A 4 26.13 2.51 6.02
N MET A 5 25.34 1.49 6.37
CA MET A 5 24.58 0.72 5.37
C MET A 5 23.37 1.47 4.80
N VAL A 6 22.72 2.33 5.59
CA VAL A 6 21.60 3.18 5.12
C VAL A 6 22.11 4.24 4.13
N SER A 7 23.33 4.73 4.31
CA SER A 7 23.94 5.73 3.44
C SER A 7 24.29 5.17 2.05
N GLU A 8 24.83 3.96 1.96
CA GLU A 8 25.19 3.34 0.69
C GLU A 8 23.96 2.93 -0.15
N SER A 9 22.90 2.46 0.49
CA SER A 9 21.65 2.13 -0.23
C SER A 9 20.94 3.38 -0.76
N THR A 10 20.98 4.49 -0.02
CA THR A 10 20.37 5.76 -0.44
C THR A 10 21.15 6.41 -1.59
N GLU A 11 22.47 6.33 -1.63
CA GLU A 11 23.27 6.78 -2.75
C GLU A 11 23.12 5.89 -3.98
N SER A 12 23.00 4.59 -3.80
CA SER A 12 22.72 3.64 -4.89
C SER A 12 21.34 3.92 -5.52
N LEU A 13 20.31 4.14 -4.71
CA LEU A 13 18.97 4.49 -5.19
C LEU A 13 18.97 5.84 -5.93
N LYS A 14 19.66 6.86 -5.41
CA LYS A 14 19.81 8.14 -6.11
C LYS A 14 20.52 7.99 -7.46
N SER A 15 21.56 7.17 -7.53
CA SER A 15 22.31 6.96 -8.78
C SER A 15 21.50 6.19 -9.84
N ILE A 16 20.58 5.34 -9.43
CA ILE A 16 19.65 4.60 -10.32
C ILE A 16 18.57 5.55 -10.84
N VAL A 17 18.00 6.39 -9.98
CA VAL A 17 16.98 7.38 -10.36
C VAL A 17 17.54 8.49 -11.25
N GLU A 18 18.81 8.88 -11.07
CA GLU A 18 19.45 9.90 -11.91
C GLU A 18 19.91 9.40 -13.27
N LYS A 19 20.09 8.08 -13.47
CA LYS A 19 20.66 7.52 -14.70
C LYS A 19 19.65 7.08 -15.74
N ASN A 20 18.44 6.70 -15.34
CA ASN A 20 17.39 6.27 -16.28
C ASN A 20 16.04 6.69 -15.73
N SER A 21 15.16 7.21 -16.56
CA SER A 21 13.77 7.33 -16.19
C SER A 21 13.25 5.92 -15.83
N VAL A 22 12.46 5.82 -14.77
CA VAL A 22 11.84 4.54 -14.35
C VAL A 22 11.13 3.89 -15.55
N GLU A 23 10.56 4.70 -16.46
CA GLU A 23 9.94 4.28 -17.73
C GLU A 23 10.90 3.57 -18.70
N GLU A 24 12.18 3.96 -18.77
CA GLU A 24 13.18 3.29 -19.61
C GLU A 24 13.61 1.93 -19.05
N LEU A 25 13.64 1.78 -17.73
CA LEU A 25 13.96 0.52 -17.07
C LEU A 25 12.80 -0.49 -17.13
N LEU A 26 11.58 0.00 -17.24
CA LEU A 26 10.37 -0.75 -16.95
C LEU A 26 9.53 -1.06 -18.19
N GLY A 27 9.88 -0.54 -19.35
CA GLY A 27 9.34 -0.83 -20.67
C GLY A 27 8.02 -1.62 -20.81
N PRO A 28 7.60 -1.95 -22.00
CA PRO A 28 6.27 -2.52 -22.31
C PRO A 28 6.01 -3.94 -21.74
N GLU A 29 6.90 -4.49 -20.92
CA GLU A 29 6.70 -5.80 -20.29
C GLU A 29 5.62 -5.80 -19.20
N MET A 30 5.29 -4.62 -18.65
CA MET A 30 4.27 -4.47 -17.60
C MET A 30 2.84 -4.56 -18.10
N GLU A 31 2.59 -4.20 -19.36
CA GLU A 31 1.27 -4.40 -19.97
C GLU A 31 0.88 -5.89 -20.09
N LYS A 32 1.82 -6.79 -19.76
CA LYS A 32 1.64 -8.25 -19.89
C LYS A 32 1.27 -8.96 -18.60
N LEU A 33 1.18 -8.24 -17.46
CA LEU A 33 0.74 -8.89 -16.23
C LEU A 33 -0.72 -9.32 -16.36
N PRO A 34 -1.04 -10.56 -15.99
CA PRO A 34 -2.43 -10.99 -15.97
C PRO A 34 -3.16 -10.32 -14.82
N TRP A 35 -4.23 -9.62 -15.13
CA TRP A 35 -5.09 -8.97 -14.15
C TRP A 35 -6.32 -9.82 -13.86
N GLU A 36 -6.64 -10.04 -12.59
CA GLU A 36 -7.88 -10.68 -12.13
C GLU A 36 -9.05 -9.68 -12.19
N ALA A 37 -8.80 -8.44 -11.82
CA ALA A 37 -9.79 -7.37 -11.86
C ALA A 37 -9.15 -6.02 -12.13
N VAL A 38 -9.80 -5.22 -12.96
CA VAL A 38 -9.44 -3.82 -13.23
C VAL A 38 -10.71 -2.99 -13.17
N ILE A 39 -10.74 -1.96 -12.34
CA ILE A 39 -11.86 -1.04 -12.20
C ILE A 39 -11.40 0.36 -12.55
N LYS A 40 -12.07 0.97 -13.52
CA LYS A 40 -11.84 2.35 -13.97
C LYS A 40 -13.14 3.06 -14.31
N GLY A 41 -13.07 4.36 -14.49
CA GLY A 41 -14.18 5.19 -14.87
C GLY A 41 -14.79 5.94 -13.69
N ARG A 42 -16.01 6.44 -13.86
CA ARG A 42 -16.67 7.27 -12.86
C ARG A 42 -16.84 6.53 -11.53
N ILE A 43 -16.46 7.19 -10.44
CA ILE A 43 -16.59 6.66 -9.09
C ILE A 43 -18.07 6.63 -8.69
N THR A 44 -18.61 5.44 -8.55
CA THR A 44 -20.01 5.21 -8.21
C THR A 44 -20.13 4.30 -6.99
N LYS A 45 -21.33 4.28 -6.41
CA LYS A 45 -21.64 3.36 -5.32
C LYS A 45 -21.42 1.90 -5.71
N ASP A 46 -21.84 1.51 -6.92
CA ASP A 46 -21.70 0.14 -7.42
C ASP A 46 -20.23 -0.25 -7.58
N MET A 47 -19.38 0.67 -8.04
CA MET A 47 -17.92 0.47 -8.09
C MET A 47 -17.33 0.21 -6.69
N ILE A 48 -17.70 1.01 -5.69
CA ILE A 48 -17.25 0.85 -4.31
C ILE A 48 -17.71 -0.50 -3.72
N GLU A 49 -18.93 -0.90 -4.00
CA GLU A 49 -19.46 -2.19 -3.56
C GLU A 49 -18.73 -3.36 -4.24
N GLU A 50 -18.40 -3.24 -5.52
CA GLU A 50 -17.63 -4.27 -6.24
C GLU A 50 -16.20 -4.39 -5.72
N ILE A 51 -15.50 -3.28 -5.45
CA ILE A 51 -14.17 -3.30 -4.79
C ILE A 51 -14.26 -4.03 -3.45
N SER A 52 -15.23 -3.66 -2.61
CA SER A 52 -15.41 -4.28 -1.30
C SER A 52 -15.69 -5.79 -1.38
N LYS A 53 -16.44 -6.20 -2.40
CA LYS A 53 -16.76 -7.61 -2.67
C LYS A 53 -15.53 -8.38 -3.15
N ILE A 54 -14.79 -7.86 -4.14
CA ILE A 54 -13.53 -8.46 -4.63
C ILE A 54 -12.54 -8.67 -3.48
N LYS A 55 -12.41 -7.67 -2.59
CA LYS A 55 -11.53 -7.73 -1.42
C LYS A 55 -12.06 -8.61 -0.29
N GLY A 56 -13.32 -9.05 -0.36
CA GLY A 56 -13.96 -9.83 0.71
C GLY A 56 -13.98 -9.09 2.04
N GLU A 57 -14.30 -7.80 2.01
CA GLU A 57 -14.25 -6.93 3.18
C GLU A 57 -15.40 -7.18 4.15
N PRO A 58 -15.20 -6.98 5.46
CA PRO A 58 -16.29 -6.99 6.43
C PRO A 58 -17.24 -5.82 6.18
N ASP A 59 -18.54 -6.01 6.48
CA ASP A 59 -19.61 -5.05 6.20
C ASP A 59 -19.38 -3.66 6.82
N TRP A 60 -18.70 -3.56 7.97
CA TRP A 60 -18.38 -2.26 8.55
C TRP A 60 -17.42 -1.43 7.67
N MET A 61 -16.48 -2.06 6.96
CA MET A 61 -15.56 -1.40 6.03
C MET A 61 -16.32 -0.95 4.78
N ARG A 62 -17.14 -1.81 4.20
CA ARG A 62 -18.02 -1.46 3.08
C ARG A 62 -18.87 -0.22 3.40
N ARG A 63 -19.52 -0.19 4.57
CA ARG A 63 -20.29 0.99 5.01
C ARG A 63 -19.43 2.23 5.19
N LEU A 64 -18.19 2.10 5.67
CA LEU A 64 -17.28 3.22 5.81
C LEU A 64 -16.92 3.81 4.44
N ARG A 65 -16.61 2.96 3.46
CA ARG A 65 -16.33 3.37 2.08
C ARG A 65 -17.50 4.15 1.46
N LEU A 66 -18.70 3.64 1.60
CA LEU A 66 -19.89 4.28 1.05
C LEU A 66 -20.16 5.66 1.67
N ARG A 67 -19.97 5.80 2.99
CA ARG A 67 -20.06 7.11 3.65
C ARG A 67 -18.96 8.06 3.20
N ALA A 68 -17.75 7.55 2.98
CA ALA A 68 -16.67 8.35 2.46
C ALA A 68 -16.92 8.82 1.03
N LEU A 69 -17.54 7.99 0.18
CA LEU A 69 -17.98 8.39 -1.16
C LEU A 69 -19.00 9.55 -1.09
N GLU A 70 -19.99 9.47 -0.20
CA GLU A 70 -20.96 10.56 -0.01
C GLU A 70 -20.28 11.87 0.44
N MET A 71 -19.23 11.78 1.26
CA MET A 71 -18.44 12.94 1.67
C MET A 71 -17.63 13.49 0.49
N PHE A 72 -17.02 12.63 -0.31
CA PHE A 72 -16.28 13.01 -1.52
C PHE A 72 -17.15 13.82 -2.49
N GLU A 73 -18.40 13.40 -2.69
CA GLU A 73 -19.34 14.08 -3.57
C GLU A 73 -19.75 15.47 -3.05
N LYS A 74 -19.80 15.66 -1.73
CA LYS A 74 -20.30 16.88 -1.08
C LYS A 74 -19.21 17.89 -0.72
N LEU A 75 -17.99 17.41 -0.43
CA LEU A 75 -16.91 18.26 0.01
C LEU A 75 -16.31 19.05 -1.16
N PRO A 76 -16.00 20.35 -0.96
CA PRO A 76 -15.31 21.14 -1.96
C PRO A 76 -13.85 20.71 -2.08
N GLU A 77 -13.25 21.07 -3.21
CA GLU A 77 -11.81 20.92 -3.37
C GLU A 77 -11.03 21.79 -2.39
N PRO A 78 -9.95 21.26 -1.81
CA PRO A 78 -9.15 21.99 -0.85
C PRO A 78 -8.38 23.13 -1.54
N LYS A 79 -8.65 24.37 -1.15
CA LYS A 79 -8.03 25.58 -1.74
C LYS A 79 -6.53 25.71 -1.49
N TRP A 80 -6.01 25.02 -0.48
CA TRP A 80 -4.59 25.03 -0.12
C TRP A 80 -3.75 24.06 -0.97
N LEU A 81 -4.37 23.12 -1.67
CA LEU A 81 -3.68 22.18 -2.53
C LEU A 81 -3.48 22.83 -3.91
N PRO A 82 -2.24 23.08 -4.35
CA PRO A 82 -1.96 23.72 -5.62
C PRO A 82 -2.14 22.75 -6.79
N ILE A 83 -3.34 22.25 -6.99
CA ILE A 83 -3.68 21.45 -8.18
C ILE A 83 -3.75 22.45 -9.35
N LYS A 84 -2.79 22.35 -10.25
CA LYS A 84 -2.71 23.23 -11.42
C LYS A 84 -3.58 22.76 -12.59
N GLU A 85 -3.88 21.48 -12.63
CA GLU A 85 -4.64 20.84 -13.69
C GLU A 85 -5.77 20.02 -13.06
N GLU A 86 -6.91 19.97 -13.74
CA GLU A 86 -8.00 19.12 -13.32
C GLU A 86 -7.61 17.65 -13.44
N ILE A 87 -7.73 16.90 -12.34
CA ILE A 87 -7.47 15.46 -12.35
C ILE A 87 -8.69 14.75 -12.92
N ASP A 88 -8.55 14.19 -14.11
CA ASP A 88 -9.56 13.35 -14.72
C ASP A 88 -9.60 11.96 -14.07
N LEU A 89 -10.34 11.85 -12.97
CA LEU A 89 -10.51 10.60 -12.24
C LEU A 89 -11.22 9.51 -13.07
N GLU A 90 -11.98 9.89 -14.10
CA GLU A 90 -12.70 8.92 -14.94
C GLU A 90 -11.76 8.19 -15.91
N SER A 91 -10.62 8.79 -16.25
CA SER A 91 -9.59 8.17 -17.09
C SER A 91 -8.68 7.22 -16.34
N LEU A 92 -8.62 7.32 -15.00
CA LEU A 92 -7.72 6.54 -14.18
C LEU A 92 -8.25 5.13 -13.92
N VAL A 93 -7.33 4.17 -13.82
CA VAL A 93 -7.59 2.88 -13.18
C VAL A 93 -7.60 3.12 -11.67
N LEU A 94 -8.74 2.91 -11.05
CA LEU A 94 -8.95 3.20 -9.62
C LEU A 94 -8.72 2.00 -8.70
N TYR A 95 -8.71 0.80 -9.28
CA TYR A 95 -8.38 -0.43 -8.60
C TYR A 95 -7.89 -1.46 -9.62
N ALA A 96 -6.78 -2.10 -9.33
CA ALA A 96 -6.26 -3.21 -10.11
C ALA A 96 -5.81 -4.34 -9.17
N LYS A 97 -6.20 -5.56 -9.49
CA LYS A 97 -5.81 -6.77 -8.78
C LYS A 97 -5.09 -7.71 -9.73
N PRO A 98 -3.78 -7.95 -9.56
CA PRO A 98 -3.08 -8.94 -10.35
C PRO A 98 -3.59 -10.35 -10.04
N SER A 99 -3.61 -11.24 -11.05
CA SER A 99 -3.95 -12.66 -10.87
C SER A 99 -2.77 -13.47 -10.33
N VAL A 100 -2.19 -12.98 -9.25
CA VAL A 100 -1.09 -13.63 -8.53
C VAL A 100 -1.48 -13.83 -7.08
N GLU A 101 -1.18 -14.99 -6.53
CA GLU A 101 -1.32 -15.20 -5.10
C GLU A 101 -0.26 -14.42 -4.34
N LYS A 102 -0.58 -14.02 -3.10
CA LYS A 102 0.40 -13.37 -2.23
C LYS A 102 1.59 -14.30 -2.00
N ALA A 103 2.77 -13.85 -2.39
CA ALA A 103 3.99 -14.60 -2.23
C ALA A 103 4.44 -14.62 -0.76
N GLY A 104 4.82 -15.77 -0.27
CA GLY A 104 5.39 -15.95 1.08
C GLY A 104 6.91 -15.80 1.11
N SER A 105 7.54 -15.88 -0.05
CA SER A 105 8.97 -15.69 -0.24
C SER A 105 9.25 -14.93 -1.54
N TRP A 106 10.46 -14.38 -1.66
CA TRP A 106 10.88 -13.70 -2.87
C TRP A 106 10.84 -14.60 -4.12
N ASP A 107 11.14 -15.87 -3.97
CA ASP A 107 11.16 -16.83 -5.09
C ASP A 107 9.78 -17.13 -5.65
N ASP A 108 8.73 -16.90 -4.86
CA ASP A 108 7.34 -17.13 -5.26
C ASP A 108 6.75 -15.90 -6.02
N VAL A 109 7.42 -14.74 -5.98
CA VAL A 109 6.98 -13.55 -6.70
C VAL A 109 7.18 -13.75 -8.21
N PRO A 110 6.18 -13.42 -9.07
CA PRO A 110 6.32 -13.50 -10.52
C PRO A 110 7.56 -12.79 -11.05
N LYS A 111 8.21 -13.38 -12.05
CA LYS A 111 9.48 -12.86 -12.59
C LYS A 111 9.36 -11.42 -13.11
N GLU A 112 8.22 -11.08 -13.68
CA GLU A 112 7.91 -9.76 -14.19
C GLU A 112 7.93 -8.72 -13.06
N ILE A 113 7.30 -9.04 -11.94
CA ILE A 113 7.28 -8.19 -10.75
C ILE A 113 8.65 -8.18 -10.07
N ARG A 114 9.35 -9.32 -9.99
CA ARG A 114 10.68 -9.39 -9.37
C ARG A 114 11.69 -8.47 -10.05
N LYS A 115 11.68 -8.38 -11.37
CA LYS A 115 12.60 -7.49 -12.11
C LYS A 115 12.53 -6.03 -11.64
N TYR A 116 11.35 -5.57 -11.24
CA TYR A 116 11.17 -4.24 -10.68
C TYR A 116 11.85 -4.06 -9.34
N TYR A 117 11.55 -4.97 -8.43
CA TYR A 117 12.17 -4.94 -7.12
C TYR A 117 13.67 -5.16 -7.20
N GLU A 118 14.13 -6.01 -8.13
CA GLU A 118 15.56 -6.24 -8.40
C GLU A 118 16.24 -4.96 -8.92
N ALA A 119 15.61 -4.23 -9.83
CA ALA A 119 16.13 -2.96 -10.34
C ALA A 119 16.24 -1.89 -9.22
N LEU A 120 15.41 -1.98 -8.18
CA LEU A 120 15.48 -1.14 -6.97
C LEU A 120 16.41 -1.71 -5.88
N GLY A 121 17.11 -2.81 -6.13
CA GLY A 121 17.98 -3.47 -5.15
C GLY A 121 17.23 -4.25 -4.05
N MET A 122 15.95 -4.55 -4.23
CA MET A 122 15.12 -5.24 -3.23
C MET A 122 15.59 -6.64 -2.83
N PRO A 123 16.10 -7.51 -3.74
CA PRO A 123 16.60 -8.84 -3.36
C PRO A 123 17.73 -8.80 -2.35
N GLU A 124 18.62 -7.80 -2.47
CA GLU A 124 19.67 -7.59 -1.49
C GLU A 124 19.13 -7.16 -0.13
N LEU A 125 18.06 -6.37 -0.13
CA LEU A 125 17.36 -5.95 1.09
C LEU A 125 16.67 -7.14 1.77
N GLU A 126 16.05 -8.06 1.03
CA GLU A 126 15.45 -9.26 1.62
C GLU A 126 16.45 -10.08 2.41
N ALA A 127 17.63 -10.29 1.87
CA ALA A 127 18.70 -11.02 2.53
C ALA A 127 19.24 -10.32 3.79
N ARG A 128 19.14 -9.00 3.85
CA ARG A 128 19.68 -8.15 4.91
C ARG A 128 18.65 -7.71 5.94
N VAL A 129 17.39 -7.53 5.54
CA VAL A 129 16.32 -7.06 6.42
C VAL A 129 15.69 -8.23 7.16
N LEU A 130 16.00 -8.32 8.44
CA LEU A 130 15.48 -9.38 9.30
C LEU A 130 14.07 -9.12 9.79
N ALA A 131 13.61 -7.88 9.77
CA ALA A 131 12.37 -7.47 10.42
C ALA A 131 11.11 -7.67 9.59
N GLY A 132 11.19 -7.62 8.28
CA GLY A 132 10.03 -7.82 7.41
C GLY A 132 10.07 -6.89 6.21
N LEU A 133 9.49 -7.34 5.15
CA LEU A 133 9.40 -6.62 3.89
C LEU A 133 7.98 -6.74 3.37
N LEU A 134 7.37 -5.61 3.06
CA LEU A 134 6.05 -5.54 2.43
C LEU A 134 6.21 -4.92 1.06
N GLY A 135 5.89 -5.67 0.03
CA GLY A 135 5.89 -5.19 -1.34
C GLY A 135 4.47 -5.03 -1.87
N GLN A 136 4.14 -3.84 -2.33
CA GLN A 136 2.88 -3.56 -3.01
C GLN A 136 3.16 -3.17 -4.46
N PHE A 137 2.36 -3.73 -5.34
CA PHE A 137 2.37 -3.42 -6.75
C PHE A 137 0.97 -2.98 -7.15
N ASP A 138 0.89 -1.76 -7.69
CA ASP A 138 -0.37 -1.09 -8.00
C ASP A 138 -1.34 -1.09 -6.81
N SER A 139 -2.52 -1.66 -6.93
CA SER A 139 -3.53 -1.60 -5.87
C SER A 139 -3.47 -2.74 -4.86
N GLU A 140 -2.57 -3.73 -5.01
CA GLU A 140 -2.55 -4.92 -4.15
C GLU A 140 -1.15 -5.28 -3.67
N VAL A 141 -1.09 -5.85 -2.47
CA VAL A 141 0.15 -6.40 -1.93
C VAL A 141 0.47 -7.72 -2.60
N VAL A 142 1.61 -7.78 -3.28
CA VAL A 142 2.07 -8.97 -4.00
C VAL A 142 3.13 -9.76 -3.26
N TYR A 143 3.90 -9.10 -2.41
CA TYR A 143 4.93 -9.72 -1.59
C TYR A 143 4.82 -9.30 -0.15
N LEU A 144 4.81 -10.28 0.75
CA LEU A 144 4.83 -10.08 2.19
C LEU A 144 5.81 -11.08 2.82
N HIS A 145 6.91 -10.58 3.33
CA HIS A 145 7.85 -11.34 4.13
C HIS A 145 7.81 -10.81 5.57
N VAL A 146 7.14 -11.56 6.45
CA VAL A 146 7.10 -11.26 7.88
C VAL A 146 7.90 -12.32 8.61
N LYS A 147 8.96 -11.91 9.26
CA LYS A 147 9.75 -12.85 10.03
C LYS A 147 9.03 -13.19 11.34
N LYS A 148 8.97 -14.48 11.63
CA LYS A 148 8.50 -15.05 12.91
C LYS A 148 9.08 -14.32 14.13
N TYR A 149 10.29 -13.82 13.97
CA TYR A 149 10.98 -12.96 14.91
C TYR A 149 10.14 -11.76 15.38
N LEU A 150 9.44 -11.01 14.49
CA LEU A 150 8.62 -9.87 14.89
C LEU A 150 7.42 -10.30 15.74
N GLU A 151 6.80 -11.40 15.36
CA GLU A 151 5.68 -11.96 16.10
C GLU A 151 6.11 -12.44 17.50
N GLU A 152 7.27 -13.10 17.59
CA GLU A 152 7.88 -13.52 18.87
C GLU A 152 8.26 -12.33 19.74
N LYS A 153 8.65 -11.20 19.16
CA LYS A 153 8.92 -9.94 19.88
C LYS A 153 7.64 -9.20 20.30
N GLY A 154 6.48 -9.58 19.80
CA GLY A 154 5.21 -8.95 20.17
C GLY A 154 4.74 -7.86 19.22
N ALA A 155 5.25 -7.83 18.00
CA ALA A 155 4.74 -7.00 16.92
C ALA A 155 3.89 -7.82 15.94
N VAL A 156 2.83 -7.22 15.42
CA VAL A 156 2.05 -7.74 14.31
C VAL A 156 2.38 -6.91 13.09
N VAL A 157 2.84 -7.56 12.03
CA VAL A 157 3.06 -6.93 10.73
C VAL A 157 2.32 -7.74 9.67
N THR A 158 1.40 -7.09 8.96
CA THR A 158 0.59 -7.73 7.93
C THR A 158 0.05 -6.70 6.94
N THR A 159 -0.71 -7.14 5.95
CA THR A 159 -1.41 -6.23 5.05
C THR A 159 -2.62 -5.62 5.74
N MET A 160 -3.04 -4.41 5.32
CA MET A 160 -4.28 -3.83 5.81
C MET A 160 -5.50 -4.69 5.48
N ASP A 161 -5.49 -5.37 4.32
CA ASP A 161 -6.56 -6.29 3.90
C ASP A 161 -6.74 -7.48 4.84
N ASP A 162 -5.64 -8.01 5.36
CA ASP A 162 -5.70 -9.07 6.36
C ASP A 162 -6.02 -8.52 7.75
N ALA A 163 -5.52 -7.32 8.07
CA ALA A 163 -5.75 -6.70 9.36
C ALA A 163 -7.23 -6.41 9.64
N ILE A 164 -7.97 -5.89 8.64
CA ILE A 164 -9.42 -5.61 8.80
C ILE A 164 -10.25 -6.87 9.08
N LYS A 165 -9.74 -8.05 8.69
CA LYS A 165 -10.38 -9.36 8.88
C LYS A 165 -9.95 -10.03 10.18
N ARG A 166 -8.64 -9.97 10.49
CA ARG A 166 -8.04 -10.69 11.62
C ARG A 166 -8.07 -9.89 12.92
N TYR A 167 -8.01 -8.56 12.85
CA TYR A 167 -7.93 -7.64 13.99
C TYR A 167 -8.97 -6.51 13.87
N PRO A 168 -10.26 -6.82 13.61
CA PRO A 168 -11.26 -5.81 13.26
C PRO A 168 -11.47 -4.75 14.33
N ASP A 169 -11.41 -5.11 15.60
CA ASP A 169 -11.66 -4.17 16.70
C ASP A 169 -10.50 -3.18 16.86
N LEU A 170 -9.25 -3.67 16.72
CA LEU A 170 -8.07 -2.83 16.76
C LEU A 170 -8.05 -1.87 15.56
N VAL A 171 -8.32 -2.40 14.36
CA VAL A 171 -8.35 -1.55 13.16
C VAL A 171 -9.46 -0.51 13.23
N LYS A 172 -10.68 -0.85 13.65
CA LYS A 172 -11.79 0.10 13.82
C LYS A 172 -11.47 1.25 14.77
N GLN A 173 -10.63 0.97 15.79
CA GLN A 173 -10.24 1.98 16.77
C GLN A 173 -9.38 3.08 16.12
N TYR A 174 -8.53 2.76 15.16
CA TYR A 174 -7.52 3.67 14.64
C TYR A 174 -7.70 4.04 13.16
N PHE A 175 -8.36 3.19 12.37
CA PHE A 175 -8.52 3.41 10.94
C PHE A 175 -9.20 4.76 10.63
N ALA A 176 -8.56 5.55 9.78
CA ALA A 176 -9.02 6.89 9.38
C ALA A 176 -9.32 7.84 10.58
N ARG A 177 -8.56 7.72 11.68
CA ARG A 177 -8.70 8.60 12.85
C ARG A 177 -7.72 9.78 12.81
N VAL A 178 -6.48 9.53 12.41
CA VAL A 178 -5.47 10.59 12.26
C VAL A 178 -5.83 11.50 11.10
N PHE A 179 -6.33 10.90 10.02
CA PHE A 179 -6.76 11.61 8.81
C PHE A 179 -8.17 11.15 8.42
N PRO A 180 -9.21 11.78 9.01
CA PRO A 180 -10.59 11.35 8.78
C PRO A 180 -11.11 11.76 7.40
N PRO A 181 -12.08 11.02 6.83
CA PRO A 181 -12.63 11.32 5.51
C PRO A 181 -13.35 12.68 5.41
N GLY A 182 -13.72 13.26 6.55
CA GLY A 182 -14.32 14.61 6.60
C GLY A 182 -13.34 15.76 6.52
N GLU A 183 -12.02 15.51 6.55
CA GLU A 183 -11.01 16.57 6.55
C GLU A 183 -11.01 17.36 5.23
N HIS A 184 -11.03 16.68 4.11
CA HIS A 184 -11.18 17.27 2.78
C HIS A 184 -11.56 16.22 1.73
N LYS A 185 -11.95 16.69 0.55
CA LYS A 185 -12.44 15.85 -0.55
C LYS A 185 -11.54 14.66 -0.88
N PHE A 186 -10.22 14.85 -0.96
CA PHE A 186 -9.28 13.77 -1.28
C PHE A 186 -9.05 12.79 -0.12
N ALA A 187 -9.23 13.21 1.14
CA ALA A 187 -9.27 12.29 2.27
C ALA A 187 -10.49 11.38 2.20
N ALA A 188 -11.63 11.93 1.81
CA ALA A 188 -12.84 11.15 1.56
C ALA A 188 -12.64 10.16 0.40
N LEU A 189 -12.07 10.62 -0.71
CA LEU A 189 -11.74 9.77 -1.87
C LEU A 189 -10.82 8.62 -1.47
N HIS A 190 -9.76 8.92 -0.71
CA HIS A 190 -8.84 7.92 -0.20
C HIS A 190 -9.56 6.83 0.61
N VAL A 191 -10.40 7.21 1.57
CA VAL A 191 -11.14 6.23 2.39
C VAL A 191 -12.15 5.44 1.57
N ALA A 192 -12.73 6.03 0.51
CA ALA A 192 -13.64 5.32 -0.38
C ALA A 192 -12.93 4.27 -1.25
N LEU A 193 -11.72 4.56 -1.74
CA LEU A 193 -11.00 3.75 -2.72
C LEU A 193 -9.80 2.98 -2.17
N TRP A 194 -9.41 3.18 -0.91
CA TRP A 194 -8.17 2.59 -0.40
C TRP A 194 -8.03 1.10 -0.76
N SER A 195 -6.83 0.70 -1.11
CA SER A 195 -6.47 -0.69 -1.33
C SER A 195 -5.00 -0.91 -1.03
N GLY A 196 -4.69 -2.08 -0.47
CA GLY A 196 -3.36 -2.38 -0.01
C GLY A 196 -2.94 -1.56 1.22
N GLY A 197 -1.65 -1.54 1.47
CA GLY A 197 -1.05 -0.87 2.62
C GLY A 197 -0.62 -1.82 3.72
N THR A 198 0.11 -1.25 4.65
CA THR A 198 0.78 -1.97 5.74
C THR A 198 0.04 -1.77 7.05
N PHE A 199 -0.16 -2.84 7.79
CA PHE A 199 -0.59 -2.80 9.19
C PHE A 199 0.55 -3.22 10.11
N VAL A 200 0.90 -2.33 11.04
CA VAL A 200 1.87 -2.61 12.10
C VAL A 200 1.23 -2.30 13.44
N TYR A 201 1.26 -3.26 14.34
CA TYR A 201 0.90 -3.07 15.73
C TYR A 201 2.02 -3.55 16.64
N VAL A 202 2.56 -2.66 17.45
CA VAL A 202 3.59 -2.96 18.44
C VAL A 202 2.96 -2.88 19.83
N ARG A 203 2.97 -4.02 20.54
CA ARG A 203 2.31 -4.15 21.85
C ARG A 203 2.95 -3.25 22.91
N PRO A 204 2.24 -2.95 24.02
CA PRO A 204 2.76 -2.12 25.09
C PRO A 204 4.14 -2.58 25.59
N GLY A 205 5.07 -1.64 25.73
CA GLY A 205 6.42 -1.87 26.24
C GLY A 205 7.37 -2.63 25.32
N VAL A 206 6.92 -3.07 24.16
CA VAL A 206 7.76 -3.79 23.18
C VAL A 206 8.67 -2.81 22.47
N LYS A 207 9.95 -3.16 22.37
CA LYS A 207 10.96 -2.42 21.62
C LYS A 207 11.46 -3.29 20.49
N LEU A 208 11.34 -2.79 19.26
CA LEU A 208 11.91 -3.41 18.08
C LEU A 208 13.30 -2.85 17.88
N ASP A 209 14.25 -3.74 17.66
CA ASP A 209 15.66 -3.44 17.46
C ASP A 209 16.03 -3.32 15.97
N MET A 210 15.06 -3.47 15.10
CA MET A 210 15.25 -3.44 13.64
C MET A 210 14.11 -2.65 12.96
N PRO A 211 14.41 -1.92 11.88
CA PRO A 211 13.40 -1.22 11.11
C PRO A 211 12.49 -2.20 10.35
N ILE A 212 11.26 -1.78 10.11
CA ILE A 212 10.32 -2.42 9.20
C ILE A 212 10.27 -1.56 7.93
N GLU A 213 10.44 -2.18 6.78
CA GLU A 213 10.36 -1.52 5.48
C GLU A 213 9.10 -1.94 4.73
N SER A 214 8.46 -0.98 4.06
CA SER A 214 7.36 -1.20 3.14
C SER A 214 7.66 -0.49 1.83
N PHE A 215 7.48 -1.20 0.73
CA PHE A 215 7.70 -0.68 -0.62
C PHE A 215 6.38 -0.60 -1.38
N PHE A 216 6.15 0.56 -1.99
CA PHE A 216 4.98 0.82 -2.79
C PHE A 216 5.43 1.24 -4.18
N MET A 217 4.87 0.59 -5.19
CA MET A 217 5.25 0.82 -6.57
C MET A 217 3.99 0.97 -7.43
N ILE A 218 3.96 2.01 -8.24
CA ILE A 218 2.98 2.17 -9.32
C ILE A 218 3.67 1.71 -10.60
N GLY A 219 3.14 0.66 -11.22
CA GLY A 219 3.75 0.02 -12.37
C GLY A 219 3.29 0.54 -13.71
N SER A 220 2.14 1.20 -13.77
CA SER A 220 1.55 1.66 -15.03
C SER A 220 1.16 3.13 -15.00
N SER A 221 1.29 3.81 -16.11
CA SER A 221 0.75 5.17 -16.25
C SER A 221 -0.78 5.15 -16.28
N GLY A 222 -1.42 6.15 -15.67
CA GLY A 222 -2.89 6.23 -15.61
C GLY A 222 -3.52 5.37 -14.52
N GLU A 223 -2.73 4.83 -13.59
CA GLU A 223 -3.23 4.13 -12.42
C GLU A 223 -3.22 5.03 -11.17
N GLY A 224 -4.29 4.92 -10.38
CA GLY A 224 -4.40 5.53 -9.07
C GLY A 224 -4.04 4.51 -7.98
N GLN A 225 -3.12 4.87 -7.09
CA GLN A 225 -2.79 4.07 -5.91
C GLN A 225 -3.33 4.76 -4.66
N PHE A 226 -4.15 4.04 -3.90
CA PHE A 226 -4.81 4.53 -2.69
C PHE A 226 -4.39 3.68 -1.48
N GLU A 227 -3.11 3.62 -1.24
CA GLU A 227 -2.53 2.84 -0.15
C GLU A 227 -2.89 3.42 1.22
N HIS A 228 -3.29 2.56 2.17
CA HIS A 228 -3.59 2.93 3.55
C HIS A 228 -2.73 2.14 4.54
N SER A 229 -1.64 2.74 4.98
CA SER A 229 -0.82 2.17 6.04
C SER A 229 -1.30 2.64 7.42
N LEU A 230 -1.38 1.69 8.36
CA LEU A 230 -1.74 1.96 9.74
C LEU A 230 -0.66 1.39 10.68
N ILE A 231 0.02 2.29 11.37
CA ILE A 231 1.06 1.94 12.34
C ILE A 231 0.58 2.36 13.72
N VAL A 232 0.49 1.40 14.62
CA VAL A 232 0.10 1.62 16.03
C VAL A 232 1.24 1.16 16.92
N ALA A 233 1.91 2.12 17.54
CA ALA A 233 2.84 1.88 18.64
C ALA A 233 2.09 2.12 19.95
N ASP A 234 1.88 1.09 20.74
CA ASP A 234 1.15 1.16 22.00
C ASP A 234 2.03 1.76 23.11
N GLU A 235 1.48 1.94 24.29
CA GLU A 235 2.17 2.63 25.40
C GLU A 235 3.55 2.04 25.69
N GLY A 236 4.60 2.88 25.60
CA GLY A 236 5.98 2.49 25.83
C GLY A 236 6.61 1.62 24.74
N ALA A 237 5.92 1.44 23.59
CA ALA A 237 6.45 0.76 22.42
C ALA A 237 7.41 1.65 21.61
N SER A 238 8.40 1.05 20.94
CA SER A 238 9.34 1.77 20.06
C SER A 238 9.93 0.85 19.00
#